data_7d4dbe6269697f1140472b63bc0331bc
#
_entry.id   7d4dbe6269697f1140472b63bc0331bc
#
_cell.length_a   1.000
_cell.length_b   1.000
_cell.length_c   1.000
_cell.angle_alpha   90.00
_cell.angle_beta   90.00
_cell.angle_gamma   90.00
#
_symmetry.space_group_name_H-M   'P 1'
#
loop_
_entity.id
_entity.type
_entity.pdbx_description
1 polymer ?
#
loop_
_entity_poly.entity_id
_entity_poly.type
_entity_poly.pdbx_seq_one_letter_code
_entity_poly.pdbx_strand_id
1 'polypeptide(L)'
;MNENTIKGVLLFCGPFDLAKLTQIDSPMLSWIFDRVGWAYLGSRNWKSEEKTKEASIIDELTSNYPPAFITDGNKGSFEYHGKMLEKALKDVGVYTESVFYPQESQELGHEYQFNXGEDTFERVIEFLNKTR
;
A
#
# COMPACT_ATOMS: atom_id res chain seq x y z
N MET A 1 -20.85 4.56 11.21
CA MET A 1 -19.74 4.90 12.13
C MET A 1 -19.44 6.40 12.02
N ASN A 2 -19.08 7.02 13.13
CA ASN A 2 -18.62 8.41 13.10
C ASN A 2 -17.26 8.46 12.39
N GLU A 3 -17.04 9.46 11.55
CA GLU A 3 -15.79 9.62 10.78
C GLU A 3 -14.55 9.66 11.67
N ASN A 4 -14.69 10.03 12.94
CA ASN A 4 -13.58 10.11 13.90
C ASN A 4 -13.36 8.83 14.70
N THR A 5 -13.99 7.72 14.33
CA THR A 5 -13.85 6.46 15.06
C THR A 5 -12.50 5.79 14.80
N ILE A 6 -11.99 5.89 13.56
CA ILE A 6 -10.71 5.29 13.18
C ILE A 6 -9.60 6.31 13.46
N LYS A 7 -8.72 5.99 14.41
CA LYS A 7 -7.64 6.89 14.83
C LYS A 7 -6.37 6.74 14.01
N GLY A 8 -6.21 5.61 13.31
CA GLY A 8 -5.08 5.38 12.43
C GLY A 8 -5.24 4.07 11.69
N VAL A 9 -4.56 3.93 10.57
CA VAL A 9 -4.55 2.70 9.77
C VAL A 9 -3.12 2.23 9.57
N LEU A 10 -2.92 0.91 9.60
CA LEU A 10 -1.64 0.28 9.32
C LEU A 10 -1.78 -0.43 7.96
N LEU A 11 -1.03 0.03 6.98
CA LEU A 11 -1.13 -0.42 5.59
C LEU A 11 0.14 -1.20 5.22
N PHE A 12 0.04 -2.51 5.30
CA PHE A 12 1.15 -3.43 5.04
C PHE A 12 0.92 -4.16 3.72
N CYS A 13 1.90 -4.11 2.84
CA CYS A 13 2.02 -5.03 1.70
C CYS A 13 0.84 -4.98 0.73
N GLY A 14 0.35 -3.81 0.36
CA GLY A 14 -0.84 -3.72 -0.47
C GLY A 14 -0.66 -3.12 -1.86
N PRO A 15 -1.43 -3.62 -2.85
CA PRO A 15 -1.56 -2.91 -4.12
C PRO A 15 -2.62 -1.80 -3.97
N PHE A 16 -2.18 -0.56 -3.83
CA PHE A 16 -3.06 0.57 -3.50
C PHE A 16 -3.59 1.30 -4.74
N ASP A 17 -3.04 0.99 -5.93
CA ASP A 17 -3.50 1.50 -7.23
C ASP A 17 -3.68 0.28 -8.14
N LEU A 18 -4.91 -0.19 -8.27
CA LEU A 18 -5.16 -1.42 -9.03
C LEU A 18 -4.85 -1.27 -10.52
N ALA A 19 -5.01 -0.07 -11.09
CA ALA A 19 -4.68 0.14 -12.51
C ALA A 19 -3.19 -0.13 -12.79
N LYS A 20 -2.34 0.00 -11.76
CA LYS A 20 -0.89 -0.25 -11.86
C LYS A 20 -0.44 -1.59 -11.30
N LEU A 21 -1.38 -2.48 -10.98
CA LEU A 21 -1.09 -3.79 -10.38
C LEU A 21 -0.05 -4.62 -11.17
N THR A 22 0.02 -4.41 -12.48
CA THR A 22 0.95 -5.13 -13.36
C THR A 22 2.30 -4.42 -13.56
N GLN A 23 2.51 -3.25 -12.96
CA GLN A 23 3.77 -2.50 -13.06
C GLN A 23 4.77 -3.04 -12.02
N ILE A 24 5.35 -4.19 -12.33
CA ILE A 24 6.21 -4.93 -11.41
C ILE A 24 7.39 -5.48 -12.22
N ASP A 25 8.57 -5.53 -11.62
CA ASP A 25 9.82 -5.92 -12.30
C ASP A 25 9.95 -7.43 -12.49
N SER A 26 8.86 -8.06 -12.91
CA SER A 26 8.84 -9.49 -13.21
C SER A 26 7.77 -9.74 -14.27
N PRO A 27 8.16 -10.09 -15.49
CA PRO A 27 7.17 -10.38 -16.54
C PRO A 27 6.20 -11.50 -16.16
N MET A 28 6.68 -12.50 -15.43
CA MET A 28 5.83 -13.61 -14.98
C MET A 28 4.76 -13.10 -13.98
N LEU A 29 5.19 -12.33 -12.98
CA LEU A 29 4.25 -11.78 -11.99
C LEU A 29 3.30 -10.78 -12.63
N SER A 30 3.79 -9.95 -13.55
CA SER A 30 2.95 -9.01 -14.30
C SER A 30 1.84 -9.76 -15.03
N TRP A 31 2.19 -10.88 -15.71
CA TRP A 31 1.21 -11.72 -16.41
C TRP A 31 0.20 -12.35 -15.42
N ILE A 32 0.68 -12.86 -14.28
CA ILE A 32 -0.19 -13.43 -13.24
C ILE A 32 -1.18 -12.37 -12.74
N PHE A 33 -0.67 -11.19 -12.38
CA PHE A 33 -1.51 -10.10 -11.85
C PHE A 33 -2.49 -9.56 -12.89
N ASP A 34 -2.13 -9.62 -14.19
CA ASP A 34 -3.09 -9.27 -15.23
C ASP A 34 -4.29 -10.24 -15.23
N ARG A 35 -4.03 -11.54 -15.04
CA ARG A 35 -5.09 -12.54 -14.95
C ARG A 35 -5.91 -12.39 -13.66
N VAL A 36 -5.24 -12.07 -12.55
CA VAL A 36 -5.92 -11.82 -11.27
C VAL A 36 -6.84 -10.61 -11.40
N GLY A 37 -6.36 -9.51 -11.98
CA GLY A 37 -7.17 -8.31 -12.20
C GLY A 37 -8.39 -8.60 -13.06
N TRP A 38 -8.18 -9.33 -14.18
CA TRP A 38 -9.30 -9.74 -15.04
C TRP A 38 -10.32 -10.59 -14.25
N ALA A 39 -9.85 -11.60 -13.52
CA ALA A 39 -10.74 -12.48 -12.76
C ALA A 39 -11.51 -11.72 -11.67
N TYR A 40 -10.85 -10.80 -10.98
CA TYR A 40 -11.42 -10.03 -9.88
C TYR A 40 -12.44 -8.99 -10.36
N LEU A 41 -12.09 -8.26 -11.44
CA LEU A 41 -12.91 -7.15 -11.93
C LEU A 41 -13.86 -7.53 -13.08
N GLY A 42 -13.71 -8.75 -13.62
CA GLY A 42 -14.66 -9.33 -14.58
C GLY A 42 -14.49 -8.88 -16.03
N SER A 43 -13.39 -8.20 -16.37
CA SER A 43 -13.18 -7.66 -17.71
C SER A 43 -11.72 -7.75 -18.13
N ARG A 44 -11.49 -8.08 -19.42
CA ARG A 44 -10.12 -8.08 -19.98
C ARG A 44 -9.51 -6.67 -20.04
N ASN A 45 -10.36 -5.65 -20.12
CA ASN A 45 -9.92 -4.25 -20.17
C ASN A 45 -9.92 -3.60 -18.78
N TRP A 46 -9.88 -4.41 -17.73
CA TRP A 46 -10.09 -3.99 -16.35
C TRP A 46 -9.27 -2.74 -15.94
N LYS A 47 -8.06 -2.59 -16.47
CA LYS A 47 -7.17 -1.48 -16.08
C LYS A 47 -7.75 -0.09 -16.38
N SER A 48 -8.63 -0.01 -17.38
CA SER A 48 -9.21 1.27 -17.82
C SER A 48 -10.66 1.45 -17.37
N GLU A 49 -11.21 0.53 -16.59
CA GLU A 49 -12.60 0.60 -16.15
C GLU A 49 -12.77 1.45 -14.90
N GLU A 50 -13.93 2.08 -14.78
CA GLU A 50 -14.29 2.92 -13.64
C GLU A 50 -14.20 2.15 -12.33
N LYS A 51 -14.68 0.91 -12.30
CA LYS A 51 -14.62 0.08 -11.09
C LYS A 51 -13.20 -0.25 -10.64
N THR A 52 -12.20 -0.14 -11.52
CA THR A 52 -10.80 -0.28 -11.11
C THR A 52 -10.35 0.94 -10.30
N LYS A 53 -10.80 2.12 -10.70
CA LYS A 53 -10.56 3.35 -9.91
C LYS A 53 -11.29 3.28 -8.58
N GLU A 54 -12.58 2.93 -8.61
CA GLU A 54 -13.39 2.79 -7.38
C GLU A 54 -12.79 1.80 -6.38
N ALA A 55 -12.08 0.79 -6.89
CA ALA A 55 -11.41 -0.22 -6.06
C ALA A 55 -9.99 0.17 -5.67
N SER A 56 -9.48 1.29 -6.17
CA SER A 56 -8.11 1.76 -5.88
C SER A 56 -8.15 2.82 -4.77
N ILE A 57 -7.54 2.52 -3.63
CA ILE A 57 -7.50 3.46 -2.49
C ILE A 57 -6.99 4.83 -2.94
N ILE A 58 -5.96 4.83 -3.79
CA ILE A 58 -5.26 6.06 -4.18
C ILE A 58 -6.17 7.05 -4.93
N ASP A 59 -7.20 6.56 -5.61
CA ASP A 59 -8.13 7.40 -6.37
C ASP A 59 -9.27 7.96 -5.50
N GLU A 60 -9.44 7.44 -4.28
CA GLU A 60 -10.54 7.82 -3.38
C GLU A 60 -10.07 8.63 -2.16
N LEU A 61 -8.80 9.04 -2.14
CA LEU A 61 -8.23 9.74 -0.98
C LEU A 61 -8.80 11.15 -0.82
N THR A 62 -9.08 11.50 0.43
CA THR A 62 -9.47 12.87 0.81
C THR A 62 -8.69 13.25 2.07
N SER A 63 -8.75 14.53 2.46
CA SER A 63 -8.13 15.00 3.70
C SER A 63 -8.75 14.38 4.96
N ASN A 64 -9.90 13.71 4.83
CA ASN A 64 -10.57 13.02 5.95
C ASN A 64 -10.06 11.58 6.16
N TYR A 65 -9.13 11.12 5.30
CA TYR A 65 -8.55 9.78 5.47
C TYR A 65 -7.80 9.73 6.81
N PRO A 66 -7.92 8.64 7.58
CA PRO A 66 -7.25 8.57 8.89
C PRO A 66 -5.72 8.59 8.75
N PRO A 67 -5.00 9.03 9.79
CA PRO A 67 -3.54 8.91 9.82
C PRO A 67 -3.08 7.53 9.40
N ALA A 68 -2.01 7.44 8.63
CA ALA A 68 -1.60 6.18 8.02
C ALA A 68 -0.14 5.85 8.31
N PHE A 69 0.14 4.58 8.59
CA PHE A 69 1.49 4.03 8.65
C PHE A 69 1.62 3.02 7.51
N ILE A 70 2.67 3.15 6.68
CA ILE A 70 2.82 2.35 5.46
C ILE A 70 4.18 1.64 5.48
N THR A 71 4.19 0.35 5.16
CA THR A 71 5.45 -0.37 4.98
C THR A 71 5.26 -1.56 4.03
N ASP A 72 6.36 -1.97 3.40
CA ASP A 72 6.41 -3.19 2.59
C ASP A 72 7.87 -3.64 2.52
N GLY A 73 8.09 -4.87 2.09
CA GLY A 73 9.42 -5.37 1.81
C GLY A 73 10.03 -4.70 0.59
N ASN A 74 11.32 -4.96 0.36
CA ASN A 74 12.06 -4.37 -0.75
C ASN A 74 12.36 -5.38 -1.88
N LYS A 75 11.80 -6.60 -1.79
CA LYS A 75 12.02 -7.65 -2.81
C LYS A 75 10.73 -8.44 -3.05
N GLY A 76 10.27 -8.45 -4.30
CA GLY A 76 9.04 -9.14 -4.68
C GLY A 76 7.81 -8.60 -3.97
N SER A 77 7.74 -7.29 -3.80
CA SER A 77 6.77 -6.61 -2.95
C SER A 77 6.01 -5.53 -3.70
N PHE A 78 5.09 -4.88 -3.02
CA PHE A 78 4.37 -3.72 -3.53
C PHE A 78 4.94 -2.40 -2.99
N GLU A 79 6.25 -2.35 -2.68
CA GLU A 79 6.92 -1.15 -2.18
C GLU A 79 6.60 0.10 -3.02
N TYR A 80 6.58 -0.06 -4.34
CA TYR A 80 6.24 1.03 -5.27
C TYR A 80 4.84 1.59 -4.98
N HIS A 81 3.86 0.70 -4.74
CA HIS A 81 2.49 1.11 -4.39
C HIS A 81 2.46 1.84 -3.05
N GLY A 82 3.23 1.36 -2.07
CA GLY A 82 3.34 2.01 -0.76
C GLY A 82 3.88 3.43 -0.88
N LYS A 83 4.93 3.60 -1.68
CA LYS A 83 5.53 4.94 -1.91
C LYS A 83 4.58 5.87 -2.66
N MET A 84 3.82 5.36 -3.63
CA MET A 84 2.79 6.16 -4.31
C MET A 84 1.70 6.61 -3.34
N LEU A 85 1.23 5.69 -2.50
CA LEU A 85 0.18 6.00 -1.52
C LEU A 85 0.68 7.01 -0.49
N GLU A 86 1.91 6.84 0.01
CA GLU A 86 2.51 7.82 0.93
C GLU A 86 2.47 9.23 0.35
N LYS A 87 2.93 9.36 -0.90
CA LYS A 87 2.92 10.66 -1.56
C LYS A 87 1.49 11.21 -1.69
N ALA A 88 0.55 10.40 -2.15
CA ALA A 88 -0.83 10.83 -2.36
C ALA A 88 -1.50 11.28 -1.04
N LEU A 89 -1.28 10.55 0.05
CA LEU A 89 -1.80 10.91 1.37
C LEU A 89 -1.22 12.25 1.85
N LYS A 90 0.09 12.43 1.69
CA LYS A 90 0.74 13.70 2.07
C LYS A 90 0.22 14.86 1.22
N ASP A 91 -0.02 14.63 -0.08
CA ASP A 91 -0.53 15.67 -0.99
C ASP A 91 -1.93 16.15 -0.58
N VAL A 92 -2.75 15.28 0.02
CA VAL A 92 -4.08 15.69 0.54
C VAL A 92 -4.06 16.09 2.02
N GLY A 93 -2.86 16.17 2.63
CA GLY A 93 -2.70 16.69 3.99
C GLY A 93 -2.91 15.67 5.10
N VAL A 94 -2.89 14.37 4.81
CA VAL A 94 -3.07 13.32 5.82
C VAL A 94 -1.74 13.04 6.52
N TYR A 95 -1.76 12.95 7.86
CA TYR A 95 -0.58 12.55 8.63
C TYR A 95 -0.17 11.13 8.25
N THR A 96 1.06 11.00 7.72
CA THR A 96 1.54 9.72 7.18
C THR A 96 2.97 9.46 7.62
N GLU A 97 3.21 8.28 8.18
CA GLU A 97 4.54 7.75 8.45
C GLU A 97 4.78 6.52 7.58
N SER A 98 6.01 6.28 7.21
CA SER A 98 6.35 5.10 6.39
C SER A 98 7.72 4.57 6.74
N VAL A 99 7.92 3.29 6.47
CA VAL A 99 9.23 2.64 6.59
C VAL A 99 9.45 1.80 5.35
N PHE A 100 10.46 2.15 4.57
CA PHE A 100 10.92 1.37 3.42
C PHE A 100 12.42 1.21 3.54
N TYR A 101 12.90 -0.01 3.45
CA TYR A 101 14.31 -0.33 3.66
C TYR A 101 15.07 -0.38 2.33
N PRO A 102 16.29 0.16 2.26
CA PRO A 102 17.09 0.06 1.04
C PRO A 102 17.38 -1.40 0.68
N GLN A 103 17.40 -1.71 -0.60
CA GLN A 103 17.69 -3.07 -1.08
C GLN A 103 19.10 -3.53 -0.66
N GLU A 104 20.02 -2.60 -0.51
CA GLU A 104 21.41 -2.90 -0.15
C GLU A 104 21.58 -3.33 1.32
N SER A 105 20.61 -3.04 2.17
CA SER A 105 20.72 -3.37 3.59
C SER A 105 20.51 -4.86 3.85
N GLN A 106 19.43 -5.40 3.35
CA GLN A 106 19.10 -6.84 3.38
C GLN A 106 17.87 -7.07 2.53
N GLU A 107 17.69 -8.30 2.07
CA GLU A 107 16.52 -8.67 1.29
C GLU A 107 15.34 -8.92 2.23
N LEU A 108 14.36 -8.04 2.19
CA LEU A 108 13.14 -8.16 2.96
C LEU A 108 11.99 -8.49 2.01
N GLY A 109 11.50 -9.71 2.07
CA GLY A 109 10.38 -10.14 1.24
C GLY A 109 9.09 -9.43 1.58
N HIS A 110 8.11 -9.63 0.72
CA HIS A 110 6.72 -9.22 1.00
C HIS A 110 6.30 -9.82 2.35
N GLU A 111 5.64 -9.06 3.17
CA GLU A 111 5.20 -9.48 4.51
C GLU A 111 6.34 -9.67 5.54
N TYR A 112 7.52 -9.10 5.30
CA TYR A 112 8.67 -9.23 6.23
C TYR A 112 8.30 -8.81 7.67
N GLN A 113 7.40 -7.86 7.81
CA GLN A 113 7.01 -7.31 9.12
C GLN A 113 6.33 -8.33 10.03
N PHE A 114 5.88 -9.45 9.48
CA PHE A 114 5.30 -10.54 10.28
C PHE A 114 6.35 -11.52 10.81
N ASN A 115 7.61 -11.32 10.47
CA ASN A 115 8.72 -12.20 10.84
C ASN A 115 9.80 -11.51 11.70
N UNK A 116 9.36 -10.63 12.32
CA UNK A 116 10.21 -10.09 13.01
C UNK A 116 10.64 -8.92 12.92
N GLY A 117 10.42 -8.55 12.52
CA GLY A 117 10.51 -7.39 11.98
C GLY A 117 11.37 -6.23 12.38
N GLU A 118 12.60 -6.37 12.48
CA GLU A 118 13.45 -5.21 12.55
C GLU A 118 12.90 -4.15 13.55
N ASP A 119 13.17 -2.89 13.29
CA ASP A 119 12.62 -1.78 14.06
C ASP A 119 11.18 -1.40 13.63
N THR A 120 10.60 -2.09 12.65
CA THR A 120 9.25 -1.79 12.15
C THR A 120 8.21 -1.85 13.26
N PHE A 121 8.30 -2.87 14.12
CA PHE A 121 7.34 -3.02 15.22
C PHE A 121 7.38 -1.81 16.16
N GLU A 122 8.58 -1.36 16.52
CA GLU A 122 8.75 -0.20 17.39
C GLU A 122 8.16 1.06 16.75
N ARG A 123 8.39 1.26 15.45
CA ARG A 123 7.85 2.40 14.71
C ARG A 123 6.33 2.37 14.64
N VAL A 124 5.74 1.17 14.47
CA VAL A 124 4.28 1.01 14.53
C VAL A 124 3.74 1.44 15.89
N ILE A 125 4.36 0.98 16.98
CA ILE A 125 3.94 1.36 18.33
C ILE A 125 4.05 2.87 18.54
N GLU A 126 5.13 3.49 18.05
CA GLU A 126 5.30 4.94 18.12
C GLU A 126 4.17 5.68 17.37
N PHE A 127 3.87 5.22 16.13
CA PHE A 127 2.77 5.79 15.34
C PHE A 127 1.44 5.67 16.08
N LEU A 128 1.13 4.48 16.62
CA LEU A 128 -0.12 4.27 17.36
C LEU A 128 -0.22 5.18 18.59
N ASN A 129 0.91 5.44 19.28
CA ASN A 129 0.93 6.35 20.42
C ASN A 129 0.70 7.80 20.02
N LYS A 130 1.11 8.20 18.81
CA LYS A 130 0.90 9.57 18.30
C LYS A 130 -0.54 9.80 17.81
N THR A 131 -1.27 8.74 17.45
CA THR A 131 -2.57 8.88 16.77
C THR A 131 -3.77 8.49 17.64
N ARG A 132 -3.59 7.95 18.84
CA ARG A 132 -4.68 7.57 19.75
C ARG A 132 -5.39 8.76 20.41
#